data_441e98421d01c492d7c65bfbd0907b73
#
_entry.id   441e98421d01c492d7c65bfbd0907b73
#
_cell.length_a   1.000
_cell.length_b   1.000
_cell.length_c   1.000
_cell.angle_alpha   90.00
_cell.angle_beta   90.00
_cell.angle_gamma   90.00
#
_symmetry.space_group_name_H-M   'P 1'
#
loop_
_entity.id
_entity.type
_entity.pdbx_description
1 polymer ?
#
loop_
_entity_poly.entity_id
_entity_poly.type
_entity_poly.pdbx_seq_one_letter_code
_entity_poly.pdbx_strand_id
1 'polypeptide(L)'
;GSANYGIEVVVPGHEKTAFTRDVLLPLAGLDTNGISLYFKALELKGKLTYARNEVGRGLVNKTMTEAEAIRWLMEYGLYSEQSAKKSLSFIEKNRSYIINYNSGMDLVKNAIEAKGGTASATDKRWELFEWLLSNQVTPMELATP
;
A
#
# COMPACT_ATOMS: atom_id res chain seq x y z
N GLY A 1 1.87 -7.33 3.02
CA GLY A 1 1.73 -6.36 4.11
C GLY A 1 3.07 -5.83 4.57
N SER A 2 3.91 -6.66 5.20
CA SER A 2 5.20 -6.25 5.79
C SER A 2 6.16 -5.59 4.79
N ALA A 3 6.29 -6.10 3.58
CA ALA A 3 7.17 -5.51 2.57
C ALA A 3 6.79 -4.06 2.22
N ASN A 4 5.49 -3.77 2.09
CA ASN A 4 5.02 -2.41 1.82
C ASN A 4 5.20 -1.50 3.04
N TYR A 5 4.92 -2.01 4.24
CA TYR A 5 5.14 -1.27 5.47
C TYR A 5 6.63 -1.00 5.73
N GLY A 6 7.52 -1.93 5.36
CA GLY A 6 8.96 -1.76 5.48
C GLY A 6 9.49 -0.50 4.78
N ILE A 7 8.87 -0.08 3.68
CA ILE A 7 9.23 1.18 3.00
C ILE A 7 8.97 2.39 3.92
N GLU A 8 7.86 2.38 4.67
CA GLU A 8 7.55 3.45 5.63
C GLU A 8 8.45 3.40 6.87
N VAL A 9 8.94 2.21 7.26
CA VAL A 9 9.89 2.05 8.36
C VAL A 9 11.24 2.63 7.99
N VAL A 10 11.75 2.30 6.80
CA VAL A 10 13.08 2.72 6.31
C VAL A 10 13.12 4.21 5.97
N VAL A 11 12.10 4.71 5.27
CA VAL A 11 12.03 6.09 4.79
C VAL A 11 10.67 6.69 5.14
N PRO A 12 10.54 7.29 6.33
CA PRO A 12 9.31 7.96 6.75
C PRO A 12 8.86 9.04 5.76
N GLY A 13 7.55 9.30 5.71
CA GLY A 13 6.94 10.12 4.65
C GLY A 13 7.58 11.50 4.44
N HIS A 14 7.95 12.22 5.49
CA HIS A 14 8.59 13.53 5.38
C HIS A 14 10.03 13.45 4.87
N GLU A 15 10.80 12.46 5.31
CA GLU A 15 12.16 12.19 4.84
C GLU A 15 12.15 11.74 3.38
N LYS A 16 11.16 10.92 2.99
CA LYS A 16 10.99 10.46 1.62
C LYS A 16 10.85 11.62 0.63
N THR A 17 10.06 12.62 0.98
CA THR A 17 9.86 13.81 0.13
C THR A 17 11.15 14.59 -0.01
N ALA A 18 11.84 14.85 1.10
CA ALA A 18 13.11 15.58 1.11
C ALA A 18 14.21 14.82 0.34
N PHE A 19 14.38 13.53 0.63
CA PHE A 19 15.37 12.70 -0.06
C PHE A 19 15.10 12.61 -1.58
N THR A 20 13.83 12.46 -1.98
CA THR A 20 13.49 12.44 -3.41
C THR A 20 13.82 13.77 -4.08
N ARG A 21 13.45 14.91 -3.46
CA ARG A 21 13.70 16.24 -3.99
C ARG A 21 15.19 16.57 -4.08
N ASP A 22 15.93 16.29 -3.01
CA ASP A 22 17.27 16.83 -2.84
C ASP A 22 18.36 15.88 -3.37
N VAL A 23 18.04 14.58 -3.53
CA VAL A 23 18.99 13.56 -3.94
C VAL A 23 18.56 12.84 -5.22
N LEU A 24 17.39 12.19 -5.22
CA LEU A 24 17.02 11.28 -6.30
C LEU A 24 16.73 12.01 -7.61
N LEU A 25 15.93 13.08 -7.57
CA LEU A 25 15.57 13.82 -8.79
C LEU A 25 16.79 14.53 -9.42
N PRO A 26 17.68 15.21 -8.66
CA PRO A 26 18.91 15.76 -9.20
C PRO A 26 19.82 14.71 -9.83
N LEU A 27 20.02 13.56 -9.18
CA LEU A 27 20.81 12.46 -9.72
C LEU A 27 20.22 11.89 -11.03
N ALA A 28 18.90 11.91 -11.17
CA ALA A 28 18.20 11.46 -12.37
C ALA A 28 18.11 12.57 -13.46
N GLY A 29 18.57 13.78 -13.20
CA GLY A 29 18.44 14.94 -14.10
C GLY A 29 16.99 15.40 -14.27
N LEU A 30 16.13 15.16 -13.27
CA LEU A 30 14.72 15.50 -13.31
C LEU A 30 14.42 16.78 -12.52
N ASP A 31 13.37 17.49 -12.94
CA ASP A 31 12.87 18.67 -12.24
C ASP A 31 12.33 18.31 -10.85
N THR A 32 12.67 19.12 -9.86
CA THR A 32 12.23 18.98 -8.47
C THR A 32 10.93 19.72 -8.16
N ASN A 33 10.47 20.55 -9.08
CA ASN A 33 9.23 21.33 -8.89
C ASN A 33 8.03 20.41 -8.78
N GLY A 34 7.12 20.74 -7.85
CA GLY A 34 5.87 20.00 -7.67
C GLY A 34 5.98 18.65 -6.93
N ILE A 35 7.18 18.24 -6.48
CA ILE A 35 7.34 16.93 -5.82
C ILE A 35 6.45 16.77 -4.59
N SER A 36 6.24 17.82 -3.81
CA SER A 36 5.34 17.80 -2.64
C SER A 36 3.89 17.54 -3.05
N LEU A 37 3.43 18.18 -4.13
CA LEU A 37 2.09 17.95 -4.68
C LEU A 37 1.96 16.53 -5.24
N TYR A 38 3.00 16.03 -5.91
CA TYR A 38 3.05 14.66 -6.40
C TYR A 38 2.88 13.64 -5.26
N PHE A 39 3.65 13.78 -4.17
CA PHE A 39 3.50 12.88 -3.01
C PHE A 39 2.15 13.00 -2.33
N LYS A 40 1.57 14.21 -2.27
CA LYS A 40 0.20 14.40 -1.77
C LYS A 40 -0.82 13.68 -2.65
N ALA A 41 -0.68 13.77 -3.96
CA ALA A 41 -1.53 13.03 -4.90
C ALA A 41 -1.38 11.50 -4.75
N LEU A 42 -0.15 11.00 -4.56
CA LEU A 42 0.10 9.57 -4.30
C LEU A 42 -0.53 9.10 -2.98
N GLU A 43 -0.45 9.89 -1.92
CA GLU A 43 -1.11 9.60 -0.64
C GLU A 43 -2.63 9.45 -0.81
N LEU A 44 -3.25 10.42 -1.50
CA LEU A 44 -4.68 10.37 -1.78
C LEU A 44 -5.06 9.18 -2.66
N LYS A 45 -4.27 8.92 -3.70
CA LYS A 45 -4.46 7.75 -4.57
C LYS A 45 -4.31 6.44 -3.79
N GLY A 46 -3.42 6.38 -2.81
CA GLY A 46 -3.26 5.23 -1.92
C GLY A 46 -4.56 4.83 -1.22
N LYS A 47 -5.38 5.81 -0.84
CA LYS A 47 -6.69 5.56 -0.21
C LYS A 47 -7.71 4.91 -1.14
N LEU A 48 -7.54 5.07 -2.46
CA LEU A 48 -8.42 4.47 -3.48
C LEU A 48 -8.07 3.01 -3.79
N THR A 49 -6.96 2.49 -3.26
CA THR A 49 -6.54 1.10 -3.53
C THR A 49 -7.54 0.05 -3.03
N TYR A 50 -8.37 0.40 -2.05
CA TYR A 50 -9.45 -0.45 -1.56
C TYR A 50 -10.54 -0.72 -2.61
N ALA A 51 -10.73 0.16 -3.61
CA ALA A 51 -11.62 -0.09 -4.74
C ALA A 51 -11.28 -1.40 -5.47
N ARG A 52 -9.98 -1.77 -5.50
CA ARG A 52 -9.52 -3.04 -6.07
C ARG A 52 -9.94 -4.25 -5.25
N ASN A 53 -10.04 -4.13 -3.94
CA ASN A 53 -10.52 -5.22 -3.07
C ASN A 53 -11.99 -5.52 -3.32
N GLU A 54 -12.82 -4.47 -3.56
CA GLU A 54 -14.23 -4.65 -3.92
C GLU A 54 -14.39 -5.38 -5.25
N VAL A 55 -13.58 -5.01 -6.24
CA VAL A 55 -13.54 -5.75 -7.51
C VAL A 55 -13.15 -7.21 -7.29
N GLY A 56 -12.11 -7.45 -6.50
CA GLY A 56 -11.68 -8.82 -6.18
C GLY A 56 -12.79 -9.63 -5.51
N ARG A 57 -13.50 -9.03 -4.56
CA ARG A 57 -14.64 -9.64 -3.89
C ARG A 57 -15.78 -9.95 -4.88
N GLY A 58 -16.13 -8.97 -5.73
CA GLY A 58 -17.18 -9.10 -6.71
C GLY A 58 -16.90 -10.21 -7.73
N LEU A 59 -15.67 -10.29 -8.25
CA LEU A 59 -15.27 -11.33 -9.21
C LEU A 59 -15.24 -12.73 -8.57
N VAL A 60 -14.66 -12.87 -7.38
CA VAL A 60 -14.58 -14.15 -6.66
C VAL A 60 -15.97 -14.67 -6.29
N ASN A 61 -16.86 -13.80 -5.86
CA ASN A 61 -18.24 -14.13 -5.50
C ASN A 61 -19.20 -14.19 -6.70
N LYS A 62 -18.72 -13.88 -7.91
CA LYS A 62 -19.52 -13.83 -9.15
C LYS A 62 -20.69 -12.83 -9.08
N THR A 63 -20.51 -11.74 -8.34
CA THR A 63 -21.49 -10.64 -8.20
C THR A 63 -21.13 -9.43 -9.06
N MET A 64 -20.04 -9.51 -9.82
CA MET A 64 -19.57 -8.47 -10.72
C MET A 64 -19.02 -9.09 -11.98
N THR A 65 -19.37 -8.53 -13.14
CA THR A 65 -18.83 -8.92 -14.44
C THR A 65 -17.48 -8.23 -14.69
N GLU A 66 -16.68 -8.74 -15.63
CA GLU A 66 -15.41 -8.11 -16.02
C GLU A 66 -15.60 -6.66 -16.49
N ALA A 67 -16.65 -6.39 -17.28
CA ALA A 67 -16.93 -5.04 -17.78
C ALA A 67 -17.28 -4.07 -16.65
N GLU A 68 -18.03 -4.51 -15.65
CA GLU A 68 -18.32 -3.73 -14.44
C GLU A 68 -17.06 -3.51 -13.61
N ALA A 69 -16.23 -4.53 -13.46
CA ALA A 69 -14.97 -4.46 -12.74
C ALA A 69 -13.99 -3.44 -13.37
N ILE A 70 -13.88 -3.43 -14.70
CA ILE A 70 -13.06 -2.43 -15.42
C ILE A 70 -13.59 -1.03 -15.17
N ARG A 71 -14.90 -0.80 -15.34
CA ARG A 71 -15.51 0.52 -15.06
C ARG A 71 -15.30 0.96 -13.62
N TRP A 72 -15.49 0.07 -12.66
CA TRP A 72 -15.28 0.33 -11.24
C TRP A 72 -13.83 0.78 -10.93
N LEU A 73 -12.85 0.07 -11.49
CA LEU A 73 -11.44 0.44 -11.30
C LEU A 73 -11.10 1.77 -11.95
N MET A 74 -11.67 2.09 -13.11
CA MET A 74 -11.47 3.37 -13.76
C MET A 74 -12.10 4.51 -12.97
N GLU A 75 -13.32 4.35 -12.49
CA GLU A 75 -14.09 5.38 -11.80
C GLU A 75 -13.60 5.60 -10.36
N TYR A 76 -13.46 4.53 -9.57
CA TYR A 76 -13.13 4.61 -8.15
C TYR A 76 -11.65 4.38 -7.82
N GLY A 77 -10.91 3.74 -8.69
CA GLY A 77 -9.47 3.47 -8.53
C GLY A 77 -8.56 4.41 -9.33
N LEU A 78 -9.13 5.24 -10.21
CA LEU A 78 -8.39 6.10 -11.15
C LEU A 78 -7.40 5.31 -12.02
N TYR A 79 -7.78 4.13 -12.47
CA TYR A 79 -7.00 3.31 -13.39
C TYR A 79 -7.24 3.76 -14.83
N SER A 80 -6.23 3.67 -15.67
CA SER A 80 -6.45 3.61 -17.12
C SER A 80 -7.11 2.28 -17.48
N GLU A 81 -7.82 2.20 -18.59
CA GLU A 81 -8.44 0.95 -19.05
C GLU A 81 -7.43 -0.20 -19.16
N GLN A 82 -6.23 0.08 -19.70
CA GLN A 82 -5.16 -0.89 -19.80
C GLN A 82 -4.71 -1.39 -18.42
N SER A 83 -4.56 -0.49 -17.44
CA SER A 83 -4.18 -0.84 -16.08
C SER A 83 -5.29 -1.61 -15.35
N ALA A 84 -6.56 -1.28 -15.62
CA ALA A 84 -7.70 -2.01 -15.09
C ALA A 84 -7.70 -3.45 -15.60
N LYS A 85 -7.55 -3.68 -16.92
CA LYS A 85 -7.45 -5.03 -17.52
C LYS A 85 -6.28 -5.84 -16.92
N LYS A 86 -5.10 -5.23 -16.76
CA LYS A 86 -3.96 -5.89 -16.09
C LYS A 86 -4.29 -6.25 -14.63
N SER A 87 -4.99 -5.36 -13.93
CA SER A 87 -5.42 -5.62 -12.56
C SER A 87 -6.40 -6.78 -12.46
N LEU A 88 -7.35 -6.90 -13.41
CA LEU A 88 -8.27 -8.04 -13.47
C LEU A 88 -7.51 -9.36 -13.62
N SER A 89 -6.63 -9.49 -14.60
CA SER A 89 -5.82 -10.70 -14.79
C SER A 89 -5.01 -11.06 -13.55
N PHE A 90 -4.51 -10.05 -12.82
CA PHE A 90 -3.82 -10.29 -11.55
C PHE A 90 -4.78 -10.79 -10.45
N ILE A 91 -5.98 -10.23 -10.35
CA ILE A 91 -7.01 -10.64 -9.39
C ILE A 91 -7.43 -12.07 -9.66
N GLU A 92 -7.72 -12.43 -10.91
CA GLU A 92 -8.11 -13.79 -11.32
C GLU A 92 -7.07 -14.83 -10.92
N LYS A 93 -5.79 -14.50 -11.14
CA LYS A 93 -4.66 -15.39 -10.81
C LYS A 93 -4.43 -15.52 -9.31
N ASN A 94 -4.55 -14.44 -8.55
CA ASN A 94 -4.13 -14.37 -7.16
C ASN A 94 -5.31 -14.33 -6.16
N ARG A 95 -6.54 -14.12 -6.63
CA ARG A 95 -7.78 -14.11 -5.83
C ARG A 95 -7.64 -13.23 -4.57
N SER A 96 -7.90 -13.80 -3.39
CA SER A 96 -7.87 -13.10 -2.11
C SER A 96 -6.50 -12.56 -1.70
N TYR A 97 -5.41 -13.02 -2.33
CA TYR A 97 -4.07 -12.52 -2.03
C TYR A 97 -3.91 -11.01 -2.23
N ILE A 98 -4.74 -10.40 -3.08
CA ILE A 98 -4.70 -8.96 -3.36
C ILE A 98 -4.88 -8.08 -2.13
N ILE A 99 -5.62 -8.55 -1.11
CA ILE A 99 -5.85 -7.80 0.14
C ILE A 99 -4.55 -7.55 0.93
N ASN A 100 -3.51 -8.34 0.70
CA ASN A 100 -2.23 -8.18 1.39
C ASN A 100 -1.50 -6.87 1.05
N TYR A 101 -1.84 -6.24 -0.07
CA TYR A 101 -1.17 -5.01 -0.52
C TYR A 101 -1.65 -3.75 0.21
N ASN A 102 -2.87 -3.76 0.74
CA ASN A 102 -3.44 -2.66 1.53
C ASN A 102 -3.89 -3.14 2.92
N SER A 103 -4.96 -3.93 3.05
CA SER A 103 -5.43 -4.41 4.35
C SER A 103 -4.35 -5.16 5.15
N GLY A 104 -3.50 -5.95 4.49
CA GLY A 104 -2.37 -6.61 5.13
C GLY A 104 -1.27 -5.64 5.57
N MET A 105 -1.07 -4.53 4.85
CA MET A 105 -0.17 -3.45 5.27
C MET A 105 -0.72 -2.71 6.49
N ASP A 106 -2.01 -2.35 6.46
CA ASP A 106 -2.67 -1.65 7.57
C ASP A 106 -2.67 -2.51 8.83
N LEU A 107 -2.90 -3.82 8.70
CA LEU A 107 -2.84 -4.75 9.83
C LEU A 107 -1.45 -4.75 10.49
N VAL A 108 -0.38 -4.83 9.70
CA VAL A 108 1.00 -4.78 10.20
C VAL A 108 1.29 -3.43 10.86
N LYS A 109 0.94 -2.33 10.20
CA LYS A 109 1.12 -0.98 10.72
C LYS A 109 0.43 -0.80 12.06
N ASN A 110 -0.86 -1.11 12.12
CA ASN A 110 -1.67 -0.97 13.33
C ASN A 110 -1.12 -1.81 14.48
N ALA A 111 -0.68 -3.05 14.22
CA ALA A 111 -0.10 -3.91 15.24
C ALA A 111 1.21 -3.35 15.82
N ILE A 112 2.06 -2.76 14.97
CA ILE A 112 3.31 -2.15 15.41
C ILE A 112 3.04 -0.84 16.16
N GLU A 113 2.16 0.01 15.66
CA GLU A 113 1.81 1.28 16.29
C GLU A 113 1.10 1.10 17.65
N ALA A 114 0.21 0.11 17.77
CA ALA A 114 -0.45 -0.25 19.03
C ALA A 114 0.55 -0.66 20.13
N LYS A 115 1.70 -1.23 19.74
CA LYS A 115 2.79 -1.60 20.65
C LYS A 115 3.82 -0.47 20.86
N GLY A 116 3.50 0.74 20.42
CA GLY A 116 4.33 1.93 20.60
C GLY A 116 5.35 2.18 19.48
N GLY A 117 5.39 1.37 18.42
CA GLY A 117 6.28 1.56 17.27
C GLY A 117 5.79 2.64 16.30
N THR A 118 5.60 3.86 16.80
CA THR A 118 5.11 5.00 16.02
C THR A 118 6.22 5.65 15.17
N ALA A 119 5.85 6.56 14.28
CA ALA A 119 6.80 7.30 13.45
C ALA A 119 7.83 8.13 14.29
N SER A 120 7.45 8.56 15.48
CA SER A 120 8.32 9.30 16.41
C SER A 120 9.15 8.38 17.32
N ALA A 121 8.79 7.11 17.44
CA ALA A 121 9.51 6.11 18.25
C ALA A 121 10.28 5.14 17.34
N THR A 122 11.26 5.69 16.61
CA THR A 122 11.97 4.98 15.53
C THR A 122 12.61 3.67 15.99
N ASP A 123 13.33 3.68 17.12
CA ASP A 123 14.03 2.48 17.63
C ASP A 123 13.02 1.39 18.00
N LYS A 124 11.93 1.76 18.67
CA LYS A 124 10.86 0.81 19.02
C LYS A 124 10.16 0.26 17.77
N ARG A 125 9.96 1.09 16.75
CA ARG A 125 9.38 0.67 15.48
C ARG A 125 10.28 -0.34 14.76
N TRP A 126 11.59 -0.13 14.75
CA TRP A 126 12.55 -1.06 14.18
C TRP A 126 12.59 -2.39 14.95
N GLU A 127 12.64 -2.36 16.27
CA GLU A 127 12.59 -3.56 17.13
C GLU A 127 11.35 -4.42 16.83
N LEU A 128 10.17 -3.79 16.77
CA LEU A 128 8.92 -4.50 16.49
C LEU A 128 8.83 -5.01 15.05
N PHE A 129 9.40 -4.28 14.10
CA PHE A 129 9.44 -4.71 12.71
C PHE A 129 10.43 -5.86 12.50
N GLU A 130 11.59 -5.83 13.14
CA GLU A 130 12.55 -6.94 13.17
C GLU A 130 11.92 -8.19 13.77
N TRP A 131 11.24 -8.04 14.91
CA TRP A 131 10.51 -9.14 15.52
C TRP A 131 9.48 -9.73 14.54
N LEU A 132 8.70 -8.91 13.86
CA LEU A 132 7.72 -9.34 12.87
C LEU A 132 8.36 -10.15 11.73
N LEU A 133 9.52 -9.73 11.24
CA LEU A 133 10.21 -10.40 10.14
C LEU A 133 10.90 -11.70 10.57
N SER A 134 11.27 -11.81 11.84
CA SER A 134 12.01 -12.94 12.41
C SER A 134 11.10 -14.05 12.95
N ASN A 135 9.79 -13.81 13.06
CA ASN A 135 8.84 -14.75 13.64
C ASN A 135 7.73 -15.11 12.66
N GLN A 136 7.19 -16.31 12.81
CA GLN A 136 5.96 -16.72 12.12
C GLN A 136 4.77 -16.10 12.85
N VAL A 137 4.11 -15.14 12.21
CA VAL A 137 3.00 -14.38 12.80
C VAL A 137 1.76 -14.51 11.92
N THR A 138 0.66 -14.90 12.51
CA THR A 138 -0.63 -15.00 11.84
C THR A 138 -1.36 -13.65 11.81
N PRO A 139 -2.27 -13.43 10.85
CA PRO A 139 -3.11 -12.22 10.85
C PRO A 139 -3.95 -12.06 12.13
N MET A 140 -4.33 -13.17 12.77
CA MET A 140 -5.11 -13.14 14.02
C MET A 140 -4.27 -12.59 15.18
N GLU A 141 -3.00 -13.01 15.30
CA GLU A 141 -2.07 -12.50 16.32
C GLU A 141 -1.78 -11.02 16.13
N LEU A 142 -1.73 -10.54 14.87
CA LEU A 142 -1.56 -9.12 14.56
C LEU A 142 -2.82 -8.29 14.87
N ALA A 143 -4.00 -8.88 14.77
CA ALA A 143 -5.27 -8.20 15.04
C ALA A 143 -5.59 -8.09 16.54
N THR A 144 -4.89 -8.85 17.38
CA THR A 144 -5.07 -8.80 18.83
C THR A 144 -4.16 -7.72 19.43
N PRO A 145 -4.71 -6.71 20.14
CA PRO A 145 -3.95 -5.62 20.74
C PRO A 145 -2.98 -6.08 21.81
#